data_da1293edea11e6c481739b131d5e4469
#
_entry.id   da1293edea11e6c481739b131d5e4469
#
_cell.length_a   1.000
_cell.length_b   1.000
_cell.length_c   1.000
_cell.angle_alpha   90.00
_cell.angle_beta   90.00
_cell.angle_gamma   90.00
#
_symmetry.space_group_name_H-M   'P 1'
#
loop_
_entity.id
_entity.type
_entity.pdbx_description
1 polymer ?
#
loop_
_entity_poly.entity_id
_entity_poly.type
_entity_poly.pdbx_seq_one_letter_code
_entity_poly.pdbx_strand_id
1 'polypeptide(L)'
;MRPLKLLFITPLVGLMALYMAVAYGILYLLIATFSFVYKDHYGFDQGELGLTFLPGGIGMMIGVVTFGALSDVFVKNRQNQGLDHKPEVRLSPALAMPCGIVLPIGLFIYGWTVQYGVHFIVPMLGVAIFSCGLMGVMMCVQNYLLDTYPRYAASVTAALAVLRSFAAAFLPLAGLDMYDALGLGWGNSLLAFVCVAMIPIPIYFYTFSERLRKRFNPSL
;
A
#
# COMPACT_ATOMS: atom_id res chain seq x y z
N MET A 1 -8.09 -23.61 -8.15
CA MET A 1 -9.18 -22.63 -7.83
C MET A 1 -9.28 -22.25 -6.33
N ARG A 2 -8.41 -22.75 -5.44
CA ARG A 2 -8.39 -22.39 -4.00
C ARG A 2 -8.17 -20.90 -3.72
N PRO A 3 -7.28 -20.15 -4.43
CA PRO A 3 -7.06 -18.72 -4.16
C PRO A 3 -8.31 -17.86 -4.34
N LEU A 4 -9.08 -18.08 -5.41
CA LEU A 4 -10.32 -17.34 -5.67
C LEU A 4 -11.40 -17.65 -4.63
N LYS A 5 -11.50 -18.92 -4.20
CA LYS A 5 -12.43 -19.30 -3.12
C LYS A 5 -12.08 -18.57 -1.82
N LEU A 6 -10.80 -18.49 -1.45
CA LEU A 6 -10.34 -17.76 -0.26
C LEU A 6 -10.70 -16.27 -0.32
N LEU A 7 -10.57 -15.65 -1.49
CA LEU A 7 -10.87 -14.23 -1.70
C LEU A 7 -12.35 -13.90 -1.42
N PHE A 8 -13.28 -14.79 -1.87
CA PHE A 8 -14.72 -14.53 -1.76
C PHE A 8 -15.36 -15.14 -0.50
N ILE A 9 -14.85 -16.29 -0.02
CA ILE A 9 -15.41 -16.97 1.15
C ILE A 9 -14.92 -16.37 2.46
N THR A 10 -13.68 -15.82 2.46
CA THR A 10 -13.08 -15.29 3.68
C THR A 10 -13.03 -13.75 3.62
N PRO A 11 -14.01 -13.03 4.23
CA PRO A 11 -14.08 -11.57 4.17
C PRO A 11 -12.80 -10.87 4.64
N LEU A 12 -12.09 -11.49 5.58
CA LEU A 12 -10.80 -11.02 6.07
C LEU A 12 -9.77 -10.94 4.95
N VAL A 13 -9.60 -12.01 4.17
CA VAL A 13 -8.65 -12.06 3.06
C VAL A 13 -9.09 -11.10 1.95
N GLY A 14 -10.38 -11.05 1.63
CA GLY A 14 -10.94 -10.21 0.58
C GLY A 14 -10.73 -8.72 0.84
N LEU A 15 -11.07 -8.23 2.03
CA LEU A 15 -10.94 -6.80 2.39
C LEU A 15 -9.46 -6.36 2.52
N MET A 16 -8.61 -7.23 3.08
CA MET A 16 -7.18 -6.95 3.13
C MET A 16 -6.53 -6.97 1.74
N ALA A 17 -6.96 -7.89 0.88
CA ALA A 17 -6.52 -7.92 -0.51
C ALA A 17 -6.98 -6.69 -1.29
N LEU A 18 -8.20 -6.19 -1.05
CA LEU A 18 -8.69 -4.95 -1.65
C LEU A 18 -7.88 -3.74 -1.19
N TYR A 19 -7.58 -3.65 0.12
CA TYR A 19 -6.74 -2.58 0.65
C TYR A 19 -5.35 -2.54 -0.03
N MET A 20 -4.68 -3.69 -0.10
CA MET A 20 -3.39 -3.80 -0.80
C MET A 20 -3.52 -3.49 -2.29
N ALA A 21 -4.58 -3.95 -2.94
CA ALA A 21 -4.79 -3.76 -4.37
C ALA A 21 -4.97 -2.28 -4.72
N VAL A 22 -5.75 -1.53 -3.94
CA VAL A 22 -5.93 -0.09 -4.15
C VAL A 22 -4.61 0.66 -3.96
N ALA A 23 -3.90 0.43 -2.86
CA ALA A 23 -2.62 1.09 -2.60
C ALA A 23 -1.57 0.79 -3.70
N TYR A 24 -1.53 -0.45 -4.16
CA TYR A 24 -0.65 -0.88 -5.24
C TYR A 24 -1.06 -0.33 -6.61
N GLY A 25 -2.36 -0.28 -6.87
CA GLY A 25 -2.92 0.32 -8.09
C GLY A 25 -2.59 1.81 -8.21
N ILE A 26 -2.61 2.56 -7.10
CA ILE A 26 -2.17 3.95 -7.04
C ILE A 26 -0.68 4.07 -7.39
N LEU A 27 0.17 3.17 -6.88
CA LEU A 27 1.59 3.12 -7.28
C LEU A 27 1.74 3.00 -8.80
N TYR A 28 1.03 2.04 -9.40
CA TYR A 28 1.12 1.83 -10.86
C TYR A 28 0.54 2.99 -11.65
N LEU A 29 -0.50 3.65 -11.15
CA LEU A 29 -1.03 4.87 -11.73
C LEU A 29 0.04 5.98 -11.73
N LEU A 30 0.74 6.19 -10.60
CA LEU A 30 1.85 7.14 -10.52
C LEU A 30 2.96 6.77 -11.50
N ILE A 31 3.41 5.51 -11.54
CA ILE A 31 4.46 5.03 -12.45
C ILE A 31 4.08 5.29 -13.91
N ALA A 32 2.85 4.98 -14.30
CA ALA A 32 2.37 5.17 -15.66
C ALA A 32 2.30 6.65 -16.07
N THR A 33 1.97 7.53 -15.13
CA THR A 33 1.81 8.97 -15.39
C THR A 33 3.09 9.78 -15.20
N PHE A 34 4.10 9.26 -14.50
CA PHE A 34 5.37 9.97 -14.23
C PHE A 34 6.02 10.52 -15.48
N SER A 35 6.17 9.70 -16.52
CA SER A 35 6.83 10.11 -17.75
C SER A 35 6.14 11.29 -18.40
N PHE A 36 4.80 11.32 -18.39
CA PHE A 36 4.02 12.43 -18.92
C PHE A 36 4.20 13.68 -18.06
N VAL A 37 4.05 13.55 -16.75
CA VAL A 37 4.14 14.67 -15.81
C VAL A 37 5.51 15.33 -15.83
N TYR A 38 6.60 14.57 -15.77
CA TYR A 38 7.95 15.15 -15.77
C TYR A 38 8.37 15.69 -17.13
N LYS A 39 7.91 15.10 -18.22
CA LYS A 39 8.14 15.64 -19.57
C LYS A 39 7.41 16.94 -19.79
N ASP A 40 6.12 17.01 -19.46
CA ASP A 40 5.28 18.17 -19.79
C ASP A 40 5.51 19.36 -18.84
N HIS A 41 5.76 19.10 -17.54
CA HIS A 41 5.93 20.17 -16.54
C HIS A 41 7.40 20.60 -16.34
N TYR A 42 8.34 19.67 -16.48
CA TYR A 42 9.77 19.95 -16.22
C TYR A 42 10.65 19.85 -17.47
N GLY A 43 10.11 19.40 -18.60
CA GLY A 43 10.85 19.30 -19.86
C GLY A 43 11.96 18.25 -19.87
N PHE A 44 11.86 17.20 -19.06
CA PHE A 44 12.87 16.16 -18.92
C PHE A 44 13.03 15.35 -20.21
N ASP A 45 14.28 15.06 -20.56
CA ASP A 45 14.62 14.13 -21.64
C ASP A 45 14.47 12.66 -21.19
N GLN A 46 14.45 11.74 -22.17
CA GLN A 46 14.21 10.32 -21.91
C GLN A 46 15.22 9.70 -20.91
N GLY A 47 16.48 10.19 -20.93
CA GLY A 47 17.50 9.75 -19.97
C GLY A 47 17.22 10.21 -18.53
N GLU A 48 16.76 11.44 -18.38
CA GLU A 48 16.41 12.03 -17.08
C GLU A 48 15.17 11.42 -16.47
N LEU A 49 14.18 11.04 -17.32
CA LEU A 49 12.96 10.37 -16.88
C LEU A 49 13.25 9.06 -16.13
N GLY A 50 14.30 8.32 -16.51
CA GLY A 50 14.71 7.12 -15.78
C GLY A 50 15.14 7.41 -14.35
N LEU A 51 15.76 8.55 -14.08
CA LEU A 51 16.20 8.96 -12.74
C LEU A 51 15.04 9.33 -11.81
N THR A 52 13.89 9.72 -12.37
CA THR A 52 12.72 10.09 -11.56
C THR A 52 12.13 8.91 -10.78
N PHE A 53 12.42 7.68 -11.18
CA PHE A 53 11.98 6.46 -10.47
C PHE A 53 12.87 6.08 -9.29
N LEU A 54 14.12 6.59 -9.23
CA LEU A 54 15.06 6.25 -8.15
C LEU A 54 14.54 6.59 -6.74
N PRO A 55 13.97 7.79 -6.49
CA PRO A 55 13.46 8.13 -5.17
C PRO A 55 12.36 7.18 -4.71
N GLY A 56 11.48 6.74 -5.62
CA GLY A 56 10.47 5.72 -5.33
C GLY A 56 11.09 4.39 -4.88
N GLY A 57 12.12 3.92 -5.60
CA GLY A 57 12.87 2.71 -5.24
C GLY A 57 13.58 2.83 -3.89
N ILE A 58 14.22 3.97 -3.62
CA ILE A 58 14.87 4.25 -2.31
C ILE A 58 13.81 4.27 -1.20
N GLY A 59 12.67 4.93 -1.43
CA GLY A 59 11.55 4.94 -0.49
C GLY A 59 11.05 3.54 -0.15
N MET A 60 10.91 2.66 -1.16
CA MET A 60 10.55 1.26 -0.96
C MET A 60 11.57 0.51 -0.09
N MET A 61 12.87 0.68 -0.36
CA MET A 61 13.93 0.05 0.44
C MET A 61 13.89 0.52 1.90
N ILE A 62 13.76 1.83 2.12
CA ILE A 62 13.62 2.40 3.46
C ILE A 62 12.38 1.82 4.15
N GLY A 63 11.25 1.73 3.45
CA GLY A 63 10.00 1.16 3.97
C GLY A 63 10.15 -0.30 4.39
N VAL A 64 10.78 -1.14 3.56
CA VAL A 64 11.03 -2.55 3.88
C VAL A 64 11.89 -2.69 5.13
N VAL A 65 13.01 -1.95 5.20
CA VAL A 65 13.95 -2.02 6.32
C VAL A 65 13.30 -1.50 7.61
N THR A 66 12.67 -0.34 7.57
CA THR A 66 12.10 0.31 8.77
C THR A 66 10.90 -0.45 9.31
N PHE A 67 9.90 -0.70 8.46
CA PHE A 67 8.67 -1.35 8.91
C PHE A 67 8.82 -2.86 9.08
N GLY A 68 9.72 -3.51 8.33
CA GLY A 68 10.08 -4.90 8.55
C GLY A 68 10.73 -5.08 9.93
N ALA A 69 11.77 -4.30 10.22
CA ALA A 69 12.45 -4.35 11.53
C ALA A 69 11.51 -3.99 12.68
N LEU A 70 10.68 -2.93 12.54
CA LEU A 70 9.68 -2.57 13.54
C LEU A 70 8.69 -3.71 13.80
N SER A 71 8.16 -4.34 12.75
CA SER A 71 7.24 -5.47 12.86
C SER A 71 7.86 -6.62 13.66
N ASP A 72 9.12 -6.95 13.38
CA ASP A 72 9.81 -8.03 14.08
C ASP A 72 10.13 -7.69 15.55
N VAL A 73 10.47 -6.44 15.84
CA VAL A 73 10.65 -5.95 17.22
C VAL A 73 9.35 -6.07 18.02
N PHE A 74 8.22 -5.68 17.43
CA PHE A 74 6.91 -5.82 18.10
C PHE A 74 6.55 -7.28 18.40
N VAL A 75 6.81 -8.19 17.47
CA VAL A 75 6.59 -9.63 17.69
C VAL A 75 7.51 -10.18 18.78
N LYS A 76 8.83 -9.87 18.74
CA LYS A 76 9.79 -10.31 19.74
C LYS A 76 9.47 -9.78 21.14
N ASN A 77 9.11 -8.51 21.26
CA ASN A 77 8.76 -7.92 22.55
C ASN A 77 7.56 -8.62 23.20
N ARG A 78 6.58 -9.03 22.43
CA ARG A 78 5.46 -9.82 22.93
C ARG A 78 5.87 -11.23 23.36
N GLN A 79 6.70 -11.90 22.58
CA GLN A 79 7.23 -13.22 22.94
C GLN A 79 8.02 -13.17 24.26
N ASN A 80 8.84 -12.12 24.44
CA ASN A 80 9.62 -11.92 25.67
C ASN A 80 8.74 -11.66 26.90
N GLN A 81 7.53 -11.14 26.72
CA GLN A 81 6.54 -10.94 27.79
C GLN A 81 5.74 -12.22 28.12
N GLY A 82 6.06 -13.36 27.50
CA GLY A 82 5.35 -14.62 27.71
C GLY A 82 3.91 -14.64 27.20
N LEU A 83 3.54 -13.70 26.31
CA LEU A 83 2.23 -13.62 25.70
C LEU A 83 2.19 -14.48 24.44
N ASP A 84 1.05 -15.17 24.23
CA ASP A 84 0.82 -16.01 23.05
C ASP A 84 1.08 -15.26 21.73
N HIS A 85 1.65 -15.97 20.76
CA HIS A 85 1.87 -15.46 19.43
C HIS A 85 0.53 -15.24 18.71
N LYS A 86 0.04 -14.00 18.75
CA LYS A 86 -1.17 -13.62 18.02
C LYS A 86 -0.78 -12.94 16.71
N PRO A 87 -1.26 -13.42 15.55
CA PRO A 87 -0.99 -12.78 14.24
C PRO A 87 -1.38 -11.30 14.20
N GLU A 88 -2.39 -10.91 14.97
CA GLU A 88 -2.93 -9.55 15.09
C GLU A 88 -1.87 -8.52 15.51
N VAL A 89 -0.78 -8.93 16.14
CA VAL A 89 0.31 -8.04 16.55
C VAL A 89 0.92 -7.28 15.36
N ARG A 90 0.96 -7.93 14.19
CA ARG A 90 1.46 -7.31 12.96
C ARG A 90 0.54 -6.22 12.41
N LEU A 91 -0.74 -6.23 12.80
CA LEU A 91 -1.71 -5.18 12.50
C LEU A 91 -1.87 -4.16 13.63
N SER A 92 -0.99 -4.21 14.64
CA SER A 92 -1.03 -3.25 15.75
C SER A 92 -1.20 -1.82 15.25
N PRO A 93 -2.12 -1.02 15.83
CA PRO A 93 -2.31 0.37 15.44
C PRO A 93 -0.99 1.17 15.45
N ALA A 94 -0.08 0.84 16.35
CA ALA A 94 1.23 1.47 16.42
C ALA A 94 2.10 1.22 15.18
N LEU A 95 1.83 0.16 14.42
CA LEU A 95 2.53 -0.17 13.17
C LEU A 95 1.71 0.25 11.93
N ALA A 96 0.43 -0.09 11.91
CA ALA A 96 -0.44 0.11 10.75
C ALA A 96 -0.80 1.58 10.52
N MET A 97 -1.01 2.37 11.61
CA MET A 97 -1.34 3.80 11.49
C MET A 97 -0.23 4.63 10.83
N PRO A 98 1.04 4.56 11.28
CA PRO A 98 2.10 5.34 10.64
C PRO A 98 2.22 5.02 9.15
N CYS A 99 2.17 3.72 8.78
CA CYS A 99 2.22 3.31 7.37
C CYS A 99 1.05 3.91 6.57
N GLY A 100 -0.18 3.81 7.12
CA GLY A 100 -1.39 4.32 6.48
C GLY A 100 -1.40 5.84 6.33
N ILE A 101 -0.80 6.59 7.27
CA ILE A 101 -0.74 8.06 7.23
C ILE A 101 0.35 8.56 6.28
N VAL A 102 1.49 7.86 6.21
CA VAL A 102 2.60 8.23 5.33
C VAL A 102 2.22 8.18 3.85
N LEU A 103 1.35 7.24 3.46
CA LEU A 103 0.83 7.11 2.10
C LEU A 103 0.17 8.40 1.56
N PRO A 104 -0.91 8.92 2.17
CA PRO A 104 -1.58 10.13 1.68
C PRO A 104 -0.71 11.37 1.77
N ILE A 105 0.18 11.47 2.76
CA ILE A 105 1.13 12.60 2.87
C ILE A 105 2.02 12.66 1.61
N GLY A 106 2.57 11.52 1.18
CA GLY A 106 3.38 11.47 -0.04
C GLY A 106 2.61 11.90 -1.29
N LEU A 107 1.33 11.49 -1.41
CA LEU A 107 0.47 11.88 -2.53
C LEU A 107 0.12 13.37 -2.53
N PHE A 108 -0.17 13.96 -1.37
CA PHE A 108 -0.41 15.40 -1.26
C PHE A 108 0.84 16.21 -1.64
N ILE A 109 2.00 15.81 -1.13
CA ILE A 109 3.26 16.48 -1.49
C ILE A 109 3.47 16.39 -2.99
N TYR A 110 3.38 15.19 -3.58
CA TYR A 110 3.58 14.99 -5.01
C TYR A 110 2.61 15.84 -5.85
N GLY A 111 1.31 15.72 -5.62
CA GLY A 111 0.29 16.35 -6.44
C GLY A 111 0.37 17.89 -6.44
N TRP A 112 0.47 18.48 -5.26
CA TRP A 112 0.48 19.93 -5.14
C TRP A 112 1.81 20.57 -5.57
N THR A 113 2.94 19.92 -5.31
CA THR A 113 4.24 20.45 -5.72
C THR A 113 4.43 20.42 -7.23
N VAL A 114 3.93 19.41 -7.91
CA VAL A 114 3.91 19.40 -9.38
C VAL A 114 2.97 20.46 -9.93
N GLN A 115 1.76 20.59 -9.39
CA GLN A 115 0.79 21.56 -9.86
C GLN A 115 1.28 23.02 -9.74
N TYR A 116 2.04 23.34 -8.70
CA TYR A 116 2.63 24.67 -8.52
C TYR A 116 3.99 24.84 -9.20
N GLY A 117 4.49 23.86 -9.92
CA GLY A 117 5.79 23.95 -10.60
C GLY A 117 6.97 24.13 -9.65
N VAL A 118 6.90 23.54 -8.45
CA VAL A 118 8.01 23.57 -7.48
C VAL A 118 9.18 22.76 -8.03
N HIS A 119 10.40 23.03 -7.55
CA HIS A 119 11.61 22.32 -8.00
C HIS A 119 11.41 20.79 -8.03
N PHE A 120 11.81 20.12 -9.10
CA PHE A 120 11.54 18.71 -9.41
C PHE A 120 11.90 17.70 -8.30
N ILE A 121 12.85 18.04 -7.42
CA ILE A 121 13.24 17.19 -6.28
C ILE A 121 12.09 17.03 -5.27
N VAL A 122 11.26 18.07 -5.07
CA VAL A 122 10.22 18.05 -4.05
C VAL A 122 9.12 17.01 -4.34
N PRO A 123 8.54 16.96 -5.56
CA PRO A 123 7.62 15.87 -5.89
C PRO A 123 8.29 14.49 -5.86
N MET A 124 9.58 14.37 -6.21
CA MET A 124 10.32 13.10 -6.07
C MET A 124 10.39 12.63 -4.61
N LEU A 125 10.59 13.54 -3.66
CA LEU A 125 10.52 13.23 -2.22
C LEU A 125 9.11 12.79 -1.82
N GLY A 126 8.06 13.41 -2.35
CA GLY A 126 6.68 12.97 -2.15
C GLY A 126 6.46 11.51 -2.54
N VAL A 127 7.00 11.12 -3.71
CA VAL A 127 6.95 9.73 -4.17
C VAL A 127 7.74 8.78 -3.29
N ALA A 128 8.92 9.19 -2.81
CA ALA A 128 9.72 8.38 -1.89
C ALA A 128 8.96 8.13 -0.57
N ILE A 129 8.31 9.16 -0.03
CA ILE A 129 7.48 9.06 1.19
C ILE A 129 6.29 8.12 0.96
N PHE A 130 5.56 8.29 -0.16
CA PHE A 130 4.45 7.40 -0.54
C PHE A 130 4.91 5.94 -0.65
N SER A 131 6.02 5.69 -1.35
CA SER A 131 6.57 4.35 -1.57
C SER A 131 7.04 3.69 -0.27
N CYS A 132 7.58 4.47 0.66
CA CYS A 132 7.96 4.01 2.00
C CYS A 132 6.72 3.52 2.78
N GLY A 133 5.65 4.34 2.82
CA GLY A 133 4.39 3.97 3.46
C GLY A 133 3.73 2.75 2.81
N LEU A 134 3.79 2.65 1.47
CA LEU A 134 3.25 1.52 0.72
C LEU A 134 3.91 0.20 1.13
N MET A 135 5.25 0.17 1.24
CA MET A 135 5.96 -1.03 1.68
C MET A 135 5.61 -1.41 3.12
N GLY A 136 5.44 -0.42 3.99
CA GLY A 136 4.95 -0.65 5.35
C GLY A 136 3.59 -1.33 5.38
N VAL A 137 2.62 -0.83 4.62
CA VAL A 137 1.29 -1.43 4.49
C VAL A 137 1.38 -2.86 3.93
N MET A 138 2.16 -3.04 2.86
CA MET A 138 2.37 -4.35 2.23
C MET A 138 2.91 -5.37 3.24
N MET A 139 3.97 -5.01 4.00
CA MET A 139 4.57 -5.88 5.01
C MET A 139 3.60 -6.22 6.14
N CYS A 140 2.88 -5.24 6.68
CA CYS A 140 1.93 -5.47 7.76
C CYS A 140 0.81 -6.42 7.33
N VAL A 141 0.17 -6.16 6.20
CA VAL A 141 -0.99 -6.94 5.74
C VAL A 141 -0.57 -8.33 5.27
N GLN A 142 0.49 -8.43 4.47
CA GLN A 142 0.94 -9.73 3.94
C GLN A 142 1.42 -10.65 5.05
N ASN A 143 2.27 -10.18 5.96
CA ASN A 143 2.76 -10.99 7.07
C ASN A 143 1.63 -11.38 8.02
N TYR A 144 0.68 -10.47 8.30
CA TYR A 144 -0.51 -10.79 9.09
C TYR A 144 -1.32 -11.94 8.49
N LEU A 145 -1.58 -11.91 7.18
CA LEU A 145 -2.35 -12.95 6.51
C LEU A 145 -1.59 -14.28 6.44
N LEU A 146 -0.27 -14.25 6.24
CA LEU A 146 0.57 -15.45 6.25
C LEU A 146 0.60 -16.12 7.64
N ASP A 147 0.73 -15.32 8.70
CA ASP A 147 0.70 -15.82 10.08
C ASP A 147 -0.70 -16.34 10.49
N THR A 148 -1.76 -15.75 9.91
CA THR A 148 -3.14 -16.17 10.18
C THR A 148 -3.51 -17.48 9.48
N TYR A 149 -3.00 -17.70 8.27
CA TYR A 149 -3.33 -18.87 7.44
C TYR A 149 -2.07 -19.63 6.96
N PRO A 150 -1.24 -20.19 7.86
CA PRO A 150 0.03 -20.81 7.48
C PRO A 150 -0.14 -22.01 6.55
N ARG A 151 -1.22 -22.79 6.72
CA ARG A 151 -1.53 -23.94 5.83
C ARG A 151 -1.92 -23.52 4.41
N TYR A 152 -2.40 -22.30 4.23
CA TYR A 152 -2.87 -21.76 2.96
C TYR A 152 -2.02 -20.58 2.46
N ALA A 153 -0.82 -20.41 3.01
CA ALA A 153 0.06 -19.26 2.73
C ALA A 153 0.25 -19.01 1.22
N ALA A 154 0.55 -20.05 0.44
CA ALA A 154 0.68 -19.93 -1.01
C ALA A 154 -0.62 -19.48 -1.71
N SER A 155 -1.77 -19.99 -1.26
CA SER A 155 -3.08 -19.63 -1.84
C SER A 155 -3.49 -18.21 -1.47
N VAL A 156 -3.18 -17.77 -0.25
CA VAL A 156 -3.39 -16.37 0.21
C VAL A 156 -2.52 -15.40 -0.60
N THR A 157 -1.22 -15.69 -0.74
CA THR A 157 -0.31 -14.87 -1.54
C THR A 157 -0.76 -14.77 -3.00
N ALA A 158 -1.21 -15.88 -3.58
CA ALA A 158 -1.77 -15.88 -4.93
C ALA A 158 -3.06 -15.04 -5.04
N ALA A 159 -3.95 -15.10 -4.04
CA ALA A 159 -5.17 -14.29 -4.01
C ALA A 159 -4.85 -12.79 -3.93
N LEU A 160 -3.90 -12.39 -3.08
CA LEU A 160 -3.40 -11.02 -2.99
C LEU A 160 -2.80 -10.55 -4.32
N ALA A 161 -1.98 -11.40 -4.97
CA ALA A 161 -1.34 -11.09 -6.23
C ALA A 161 -2.36 -10.87 -7.36
N VAL A 162 -3.41 -11.70 -7.44
CA VAL A 162 -4.46 -11.56 -8.46
C VAL A 162 -5.14 -10.20 -8.33
N LEU A 163 -5.67 -9.86 -7.16
CA LEU A 163 -6.41 -8.61 -6.99
C LEU A 163 -5.52 -7.37 -7.19
N ARG A 164 -4.28 -7.43 -6.69
CA ARG A 164 -3.27 -6.41 -6.90
C ARG A 164 -2.94 -6.19 -8.39
N SER A 165 -2.80 -7.27 -9.16
CA SER A 165 -2.51 -7.19 -10.59
C SER A 165 -3.68 -6.61 -11.38
N PHE A 166 -4.92 -6.92 -11.01
CA PHE A 166 -6.10 -6.29 -11.61
C PHE A 166 -6.11 -4.78 -11.34
N ALA A 167 -5.91 -4.34 -10.10
CA ALA A 167 -5.87 -2.92 -9.78
C ALA A 167 -4.73 -2.19 -10.53
N ALA A 168 -3.55 -2.82 -10.61
CA ALA A 168 -2.39 -2.30 -11.33
C ALA A 168 -2.63 -2.17 -12.84
N ALA A 169 -3.48 -3.02 -13.42
CA ALA A 169 -3.82 -2.95 -14.84
C ALA A 169 -4.90 -1.88 -15.14
N PHE A 170 -5.91 -1.74 -14.29
CA PHE A 170 -7.07 -0.90 -14.59
C PHE A 170 -6.95 0.53 -14.06
N LEU A 171 -6.36 0.77 -12.88
CA LEU A 171 -6.25 2.12 -12.35
C LEU A 171 -5.45 3.09 -13.24
N PRO A 172 -4.30 2.69 -13.82
CA PRO A 172 -3.54 3.57 -14.69
C PRO A 172 -4.31 4.05 -15.92
N LEU A 173 -5.26 3.26 -16.43
CA LEU A 173 -6.07 3.62 -17.60
C LEU A 173 -6.91 4.89 -17.36
N ALA A 174 -7.38 5.08 -16.14
CA ALA A 174 -8.13 6.27 -15.73
C ALA A 174 -7.22 7.43 -15.28
N GLY A 175 -5.91 7.22 -15.21
CA GLY A 175 -4.98 8.18 -14.60
C GLY A 175 -4.87 9.50 -15.35
N LEU A 176 -4.67 9.44 -16.67
CA LEU A 176 -4.52 10.64 -17.50
C LEU A 176 -5.84 11.41 -17.58
N ASP A 177 -6.96 10.73 -17.84
CA ASP A 177 -8.29 11.36 -17.89
C ASP A 177 -8.65 12.05 -16.58
N MET A 178 -8.27 11.44 -15.45
CA MET A 178 -8.45 12.02 -14.12
C MET A 178 -7.62 13.31 -13.96
N TYR A 179 -6.36 13.31 -14.40
CA TYR A 179 -5.51 14.50 -14.31
C TYR A 179 -5.93 15.61 -15.25
N ASP A 180 -6.42 15.27 -16.44
CA ASP A 180 -6.98 16.24 -17.38
C ASP A 180 -8.24 16.91 -16.84
N ALA A 181 -9.09 16.15 -16.13
CA ALA A 181 -10.34 16.66 -15.57
C ALA A 181 -10.15 17.45 -14.26
N LEU A 182 -9.28 16.99 -13.35
CA LEU A 182 -9.14 17.52 -12.00
C LEU A 182 -7.86 18.34 -11.78
N GLY A 183 -6.88 18.22 -12.69
CA GLY A 183 -5.52 18.70 -12.47
C GLY A 183 -4.73 17.77 -11.55
N LEU A 184 -3.40 17.96 -11.51
CA LEU A 184 -2.49 17.09 -10.78
C LEU A 184 -2.68 17.16 -9.26
N GLY A 185 -2.92 18.36 -8.71
CA GLY A 185 -3.13 18.55 -7.27
C GLY A 185 -4.39 17.86 -6.77
N TRP A 186 -5.55 18.13 -7.39
CA TRP A 186 -6.81 17.53 -6.97
C TRP A 186 -6.91 16.05 -7.33
N GLY A 187 -6.35 15.61 -8.46
CA GLY A 187 -6.29 14.21 -8.83
C GLY A 187 -5.54 13.38 -7.78
N ASN A 188 -4.34 13.81 -7.37
CA ASN A 188 -3.60 13.13 -6.31
C ASN A 188 -4.24 13.30 -4.92
N SER A 189 -4.93 14.43 -4.66
CA SER A 189 -5.71 14.60 -3.43
C SER A 189 -6.86 13.60 -3.32
N LEU A 190 -7.57 13.33 -4.42
CA LEU A 190 -8.61 12.30 -4.48
C LEU A 190 -8.03 10.93 -4.12
N LEU A 191 -6.90 10.55 -4.71
CA LEU A 191 -6.21 9.29 -4.37
C LEU A 191 -5.76 9.26 -2.90
N ALA A 192 -5.28 10.38 -2.38
CA ALA A 192 -4.91 10.51 -0.97
C ALA A 192 -6.11 10.33 -0.04
N PHE A 193 -7.28 10.93 -0.37
CA PHE A 193 -8.50 10.74 0.41
C PHE A 193 -8.99 9.28 0.38
N VAL A 194 -8.85 8.58 -0.75
CA VAL A 194 -9.12 7.14 -0.81
C VAL A 194 -8.20 6.38 0.15
N CYS A 195 -6.90 6.69 0.18
CA CYS A 195 -5.97 6.09 1.13
C CYS A 195 -6.37 6.38 2.59
N VAL A 196 -6.74 7.62 2.91
CA VAL A 196 -7.22 8.01 4.26
C VAL A 196 -8.46 7.22 4.66
N ALA A 197 -9.44 7.09 3.75
CA ALA A 197 -10.67 6.34 4.00
C ALA A 197 -10.41 4.84 4.26
N MET A 198 -9.27 4.32 3.81
CA MET A 198 -8.89 2.93 4.01
C MET A 198 -8.06 2.68 5.30
N ILE A 199 -7.55 3.72 5.97
CA ILE A 199 -6.79 3.59 7.23
C ILE A 199 -7.57 2.84 8.33
N PRO A 200 -8.89 3.00 8.50
CA PRO A 200 -9.65 2.26 9.51
C PRO A 200 -9.67 0.74 9.30
N ILE A 201 -9.44 0.24 8.09
CA ILE A 201 -9.54 -1.19 7.76
C ILE A 201 -8.57 -2.05 8.59
N PRO A 202 -7.25 -1.82 8.61
CA PRO A 202 -6.33 -2.58 9.46
C PRO A 202 -6.68 -2.50 10.94
N ILE A 203 -7.13 -1.34 11.42
CA ILE A 203 -7.49 -1.11 12.82
C ILE A 203 -8.73 -1.93 13.21
N TYR A 204 -9.75 -1.94 12.33
CA TYR A 204 -10.94 -2.76 12.52
C TYR A 204 -10.58 -4.24 12.64
N PHE A 205 -9.70 -4.72 11.76
CA PHE A 205 -9.25 -6.11 11.82
C PHE A 205 -8.37 -6.42 13.03
N TYR A 206 -7.56 -5.49 13.50
CA TYR A 206 -6.84 -5.67 14.75
C TYR A 206 -7.78 -5.98 15.92
N THR A 207 -8.93 -5.30 15.97
CA THR A 207 -9.90 -5.43 17.09
C THR A 207 -10.83 -6.64 16.92
N PHE A 208 -11.27 -6.95 15.69
CA PHE A 208 -12.34 -7.91 15.42
C PHE A 208 -11.89 -9.20 14.72
N SER A 209 -10.62 -9.33 14.34
CA SER A 209 -10.13 -10.47 13.55
C SER A 209 -10.30 -11.81 14.26
N GLU A 210 -10.11 -11.87 15.59
CA GLU A 210 -10.28 -13.12 16.34
C GLU A 210 -11.72 -13.66 16.25
N ARG A 211 -12.73 -12.77 16.29
CA ARG A 211 -14.14 -13.14 16.13
C ARG A 211 -14.46 -13.59 14.71
N LEU A 212 -13.92 -12.88 13.71
CA LEU A 212 -14.10 -13.20 12.29
C LEU A 212 -13.43 -14.55 11.94
N ARG A 213 -12.22 -14.79 12.43
CA ARG A 213 -11.50 -16.04 12.21
C ARG A 213 -12.22 -17.26 12.79
N LYS A 214 -12.82 -17.13 14.00
CA LYS A 214 -13.59 -18.19 14.61
C LYS A 214 -14.89 -18.50 13.85
N ARG A 215 -15.49 -17.48 13.20
CA ARG A 215 -16.74 -17.61 12.46
C ARG A 215 -16.54 -18.10 11.01
N PHE A 216 -15.43 -17.72 10.37
CA PHE A 216 -15.11 -18.03 8.98
C PHE A 216 -13.82 -18.86 8.87
N ASN A 217 -13.72 -19.96 9.65
CA ASN A 217 -12.59 -20.87 9.52
C ASN A 217 -12.75 -21.66 8.20
N PRO A 218 -11.89 -21.43 7.18
CA PRO A 218 -12.03 -22.12 5.92
C PRO A 218 -11.66 -23.60 6.08
N SER A 219 -12.66 -24.47 6.13
CA SER A 219 -12.48 -25.91 5.91
C SER A 219 -12.38 -26.15 4.41
N LEU A 220 -11.21 -25.88 3.80
CA LEU A 220 -10.93 -26.07 2.37
C LEU A 220 -10.06 -27.31 2.13
#